data_995775d0865b33ce94094f12d2c5591d
#
_entry.id   995775d0865b33ce94094f12d2c5591d
#
_cell.length_a   1.000
_cell.length_b   1.000
_cell.length_c   1.000
_cell.angle_alpha   90.00
_cell.angle_beta   90.00
_cell.angle_gamma   90.00
#
_symmetry.space_group_name_H-M   'P 1'
#
loop_
_entity.id
_entity.type
_entity.pdbx_description
1 polymer ?
#
loop_
_entity_poly.entity_id
_entity_poly.type
_entity_poly.pdbx_seq_one_letter_code
_entity_poly.pdbx_strand_id
1 'polypeptide(L)'
;GAWALLKAFDATSEDYNYLWVHLYQDVDQVVDKFSWWANSEEVLGIKPDILYGDIDTKADRRYFYKMELAIDGDSDGEWVILNFGNPDNVEQFLKDSEKIIMPHFEKMMNKSGMLGWGVATKITPQGKNSQGGDYATAMTYDIYDNLKNVMLHMSGGAAIEGLPIDKITPANFSIRGIFRVITGTK
;
A
#
# COMPACT_ATOMS: atom_id res chain seq x y z
N GLY A 1 -16.36 3.09 -2.71
CA GLY A 1 -14.96 2.96 -2.36
C GLY A 1 -14.73 1.85 -1.35
N ALA A 2 -13.52 1.31 -1.32
CA ALA A 2 -13.11 0.31 -0.35
C ALA A 2 -12.14 0.94 0.66
N TRP A 3 -11.99 0.31 1.83
CA TRP A 3 -11.03 0.75 2.84
C TRP A 3 -10.46 -0.43 3.62
N ALA A 4 -9.28 -0.24 4.19
CA ALA A 4 -8.66 -1.20 5.09
C ALA A 4 -7.88 -0.47 6.20
N LEU A 5 -7.87 -1.05 7.40
CA LEU A 5 -7.00 -0.69 8.50
C LEU A 5 -5.90 -1.75 8.60
N LEU A 6 -4.67 -1.31 8.45
CA LEU A 6 -3.47 -2.13 8.50
C LEU A 6 -2.69 -1.81 9.77
N LYS A 7 -2.14 -2.84 10.42
CA LYS A 7 -1.24 -2.72 11.58
C LYS A 7 0.16 -3.18 11.16
N ALA A 8 1.17 -2.36 11.42
CA ALA A 8 2.56 -2.74 11.19
C ALA A 8 2.93 -3.98 12.02
N PHE A 9 3.56 -4.95 11.37
CA PHE A 9 4.06 -6.17 12.00
C PHE A 9 5.50 -5.99 12.48
N ASP A 10 6.32 -5.39 11.65
CA ASP A 10 7.70 -5.04 11.96
C ASP A 10 7.73 -3.65 12.61
N ALA A 11 8.36 -3.55 13.75
CA ALA A 11 8.49 -2.31 14.52
C ALA A 11 9.50 -1.32 13.91
N THR A 12 9.82 -1.46 12.63
CA THR A 12 10.85 -0.66 11.97
C THR A 12 10.36 0.69 11.49
N SER A 13 9.06 0.92 11.43
CA SER A 13 8.57 2.24 11.11
C SER A 13 8.58 3.08 12.38
N GLU A 14 9.57 3.87 12.53
CA GLU A 14 9.64 4.93 13.52
C GLU A 14 8.46 5.91 13.41
N ASP A 15 7.70 5.84 12.32
CA ASP A 15 6.74 6.86 11.93
C ASP A 15 5.27 6.47 12.08
N TYR A 16 4.89 5.18 12.05
CA TYR A 16 3.48 4.79 12.15
C TYR A 16 3.29 3.31 12.51
N ASN A 17 2.36 3.06 13.42
CA ASN A 17 1.95 1.70 13.81
C ASN A 17 0.74 1.21 13.01
N TYR A 18 -0.04 2.13 12.47
CA TYR A 18 -1.25 1.86 11.73
C TYR A 18 -1.30 2.68 10.45
N LEU A 19 -1.84 2.07 9.39
CA LEU A 19 -2.18 2.73 8.14
C LEU A 19 -3.66 2.56 7.86
N TRP A 20 -4.32 3.65 7.55
CA TRP A 20 -5.67 3.64 7.04
C TRP A 20 -5.63 3.85 5.53
N VAL A 21 -6.02 2.84 4.78
CA VAL A 21 -6.01 2.86 3.31
C VAL A 21 -7.44 3.05 2.82
N HIS A 22 -7.65 4.02 1.94
CA HIS A 22 -8.90 4.22 1.22
C HIS A 22 -8.66 4.09 -0.27
N LEU A 23 -9.55 3.36 -0.94
CA LEU A 23 -9.60 3.27 -2.39
C LEU A 23 -10.82 4.03 -2.90
N TYR A 24 -10.58 5.02 -3.74
CA TYR A 24 -11.59 5.84 -4.39
C TYR A 24 -11.57 5.58 -5.90
N GLN A 25 -12.73 5.63 -6.54
CA GLN A 25 -12.85 5.46 -7.99
C GLN A 25 -12.46 6.74 -8.74
N ASP A 26 -12.70 7.88 -8.12
CA ASP A 26 -12.40 9.20 -8.68
C ASP A 26 -12.05 10.21 -7.58
N VAL A 27 -11.53 11.36 -7.99
CA VAL A 27 -11.11 12.43 -7.08
C VAL A 27 -12.29 13.14 -6.42
N ASP A 28 -13.47 13.18 -7.04
CA ASP A 28 -14.65 13.84 -6.47
C ASP A 28 -15.10 13.09 -5.21
N GLN A 29 -15.01 11.76 -5.21
CA GLN A 29 -15.27 10.95 -4.00
C GLN A 29 -14.29 11.27 -2.86
N VAL A 30 -13.05 11.63 -3.17
CA VAL A 30 -12.10 12.06 -2.15
C VAL A 30 -12.54 13.36 -1.51
N VAL A 31 -12.96 14.34 -2.31
CA VAL A 31 -13.42 15.65 -1.83
C VAL A 31 -14.65 15.49 -0.93
N ASP A 32 -15.65 14.76 -1.40
CA ASP A 32 -16.93 14.59 -0.69
C ASP A 32 -16.80 13.80 0.61
N LYS A 33 -15.90 12.82 0.67
CA LYS A 33 -15.79 11.88 1.79
C LYS A 33 -14.54 12.09 2.66
N PHE A 34 -13.72 13.08 2.34
CA PHE A 34 -12.44 13.32 3.00
C PHE A 34 -12.58 13.61 4.51
N SER A 35 -13.70 14.17 4.91
CA SER A 35 -13.99 14.56 6.30
C SER A 35 -15.19 13.82 6.90
N TRP A 36 -15.44 12.55 6.47
CA TRP A 36 -16.55 11.76 6.98
C TRP A 36 -16.60 11.71 8.53
N TRP A 37 -15.44 11.71 9.18
CA TRP A 37 -15.34 11.77 10.64
C TRP A 37 -15.81 13.07 11.23
N ALA A 38 -15.80 14.17 10.49
CA ALA A 38 -16.38 15.44 10.96
C ALA A 38 -17.89 15.34 11.16
N ASN A 39 -18.53 14.42 10.42
CA ASN A 39 -19.96 14.11 10.52
C ASN A 39 -20.22 12.83 11.34
N SER A 40 -19.25 12.37 12.12
CA SER A 40 -19.36 11.11 12.86
C SER A 40 -20.53 11.11 13.87
N GLU A 41 -20.90 12.26 14.45
CA GLU A 41 -22.03 12.37 15.33
C GLU A 41 -23.37 12.12 14.60
N GLU A 42 -23.50 12.64 13.36
CA GLU A 42 -24.70 12.43 12.54
C GLU A 42 -24.81 10.98 12.06
N VAL A 43 -23.67 10.38 11.64
CA VAL A 43 -23.64 9.05 11.00
C VAL A 43 -23.58 7.91 12.02
N LEU A 44 -22.83 8.08 13.11
CA LEU A 44 -22.55 7.04 14.10
C LEU A 44 -23.10 7.36 15.50
N GLY A 45 -23.60 8.56 15.72
CA GLY A 45 -24.00 9.03 17.05
C GLY A 45 -22.82 9.26 17.99
N ILE A 46 -21.60 9.35 17.46
CA ILE A 46 -20.36 9.51 18.22
C ILE A 46 -19.72 10.85 17.83
N LYS A 47 -19.46 11.71 18.82
CA LYS A 47 -18.79 12.99 18.55
C LYS A 47 -17.36 12.79 18.04
N PRO A 48 -16.88 13.65 17.13
CA PRO A 48 -15.51 13.55 16.58
C PRO A 48 -14.40 13.53 17.64
N ASP A 49 -14.53 14.34 18.69
CA ASP A 49 -13.60 14.41 19.81
C ASP A 49 -13.54 13.11 20.63
N ILE A 50 -14.65 12.40 20.75
CA ILE A 50 -14.68 11.07 21.39
C ILE A 50 -14.07 10.02 20.48
N LEU A 51 -14.36 10.09 19.18
CA LEU A 51 -13.81 9.15 18.19
C LEU A 51 -12.28 9.18 18.13
N TYR A 52 -11.69 10.35 18.37
CA TYR A 52 -10.25 10.57 18.33
C TYR A 52 -9.58 10.74 19.69
N GLY A 53 -10.34 10.75 20.78
CA GLY A 53 -9.88 11.18 22.10
C GLY A 53 -8.62 10.47 22.62
N ASP A 54 -8.42 9.22 22.24
CA ASP A 54 -7.26 8.40 22.65
C ASP A 54 -6.26 8.13 21.53
N ILE A 55 -6.48 8.71 20.33
CA ILE A 55 -5.55 8.53 19.19
C ILE A 55 -4.57 9.70 19.17
N ASP A 56 -3.27 9.42 19.30
CA ASP A 56 -2.23 10.41 19.07
C ASP A 56 -2.14 10.76 17.59
N THR A 57 -2.86 11.82 17.20
CA THR A 57 -2.90 12.31 15.81
C THR A 57 -1.72 13.21 15.44
N LYS A 58 -0.73 13.39 16.30
CA LYS A 58 0.46 14.24 16.03
C LYS A 58 1.27 13.75 14.83
N ALA A 59 1.10 12.50 14.43
CA ALA A 59 1.75 11.89 13.28
C ALA A 59 0.80 11.60 12.11
N ASP A 60 -0.36 12.27 12.01
CA ASP A 60 -1.25 12.09 10.86
C ASP A 60 -0.57 12.59 9.59
N ARG A 61 -0.18 11.65 8.74
CA ARG A 61 0.42 11.91 7.43
C ARG A 61 -0.46 11.31 6.38
N ARG A 62 -0.82 12.11 5.37
CA ARG A 62 -1.70 11.68 4.27
C ARG A 62 -0.96 11.69 2.96
N TYR A 63 -1.09 10.59 2.24
CA TYR A 63 -0.48 10.41 0.95
C TYR A 63 -1.54 9.99 -0.05
N PHE A 64 -1.55 10.64 -1.21
CA PHE A 64 -2.45 10.28 -2.30
C PHE A 64 -1.65 9.65 -3.43
N TYR A 65 -2.12 8.48 -3.84
CA TYR A 65 -1.55 7.72 -4.93
C TYR A 65 -2.61 7.48 -6.00
N LYS A 66 -2.18 7.48 -7.26
CA LYS A 66 -2.96 7.00 -8.38
C LYS A 66 -2.59 5.54 -8.62
N MET A 67 -3.57 4.64 -8.62
CA MET A 67 -3.38 3.26 -9.01
C MET A 67 -3.12 3.20 -10.52
N GLU A 68 -2.00 2.61 -10.91
CA GLU A 68 -1.59 2.47 -12.31
C GLU A 68 -1.82 1.05 -12.82
N LEU A 69 -1.48 0.04 -12.01
CA LEU A 69 -1.63 -1.38 -12.34
C LEU A 69 -2.12 -2.12 -11.09
N ALA A 70 -3.01 -3.08 -11.29
CA ALA A 70 -3.43 -3.99 -10.25
C ALA A 70 -3.74 -5.38 -10.83
N ILE A 71 -3.43 -6.41 -10.07
CA ILE A 71 -3.98 -7.75 -10.26
C ILE A 71 -5.06 -7.90 -9.19
N ASP A 72 -6.30 -7.98 -9.64
CA ASP A 72 -7.43 -8.22 -8.76
C ASP A 72 -7.39 -9.68 -8.29
N GLY A 73 -7.23 -9.84 -7.00
CA GLY A 73 -7.21 -11.13 -6.33
C GLY A 73 -8.35 -11.26 -5.33
N ASP A 74 -8.34 -12.35 -4.59
CA ASP A 74 -9.27 -12.58 -3.50
C ASP A 74 -9.05 -11.55 -2.39
N SER A 75 -10.15 -10.93 -1.93
CA SER A 75 -10.13 -9.87 -0.91
C SER A 75 -9.81 -10.36 0.51
N ASP A 76 -9.65 -11.66 0.73
CA ASP A 76 -9.44 -12.28 2.04
C ASP A 76 -7.96 -12.33 2.47
N GLY A 77 -7.09 -11.51 1.84
CA GLY A 77 -5.69 -11.40 2.24
C GLY A 77 -5.54 -10.83 3.66
N GLU A 78 -4.79 -11.54 4.51
CA GLU A 78 -4.53 -11.10 5.88
C GLU A 78 -3.27 -10.25 6.01
N TRP A 79 -2.38 -10.31 5.03
CA TRP A 79 -1.05 -9.71 5.09
C TRP A 79 -0.74 -8.90 3.85
N VAL A 80 -0.13 -7.74 4.05
CA VAL A 80 0.24 -6.82 2.98
C VAL A 80 1.70 -6.42 3.16
N ILE A 81 2.49 -6.52 2.09
CA ILE A 81 3.78 -5.84 1.99
C ILE A 81 3.52 -4.52 1.27
N LEU A 82 3.95 -3.42 1.85
CA LEU A 82 3.97 -2.11 1.19
C LEU A 82 5.41 -1.72 0.93
N ASN A 83 5.72 -1.44 -0.33
CA ASN A 83 7.04 -1.04 -0.78
C ASN A 83 6.96 0.38 -1.33
N PHE A 84 7.78 1.29 -0.79
CA PHE A 84 7.85 2.68 -1.23
C PHE A 84 9.22 2.93 -1.84
N GLY A 85 9.26 3.48 -3.05
CA GLY A 85 10.50 3.64 -3.79
C GLY A 85 10.53 4.86 -4.71
N ASN A 86 11.73 5.11 -5.23
CA ASN A 86 12.01 6.20 -6.16
C ASN A 86 12.73 5.64 -7.40
N PRO A 87 11.99 5.04 -8.36
CA PRO A 87 12.56 4.63 -9.63
C PRO A 87 13.22 5.82 -10.34
N ASP A 88 14.41 5.63 -10.90
CA ASP A 88 15.10 6.67 -11.67
C ASP A 88 14.28 7.08 -12.91
N ASN A 89 13.50 6.14 -13.45
CA ASN A 89 12.57 6.35 -14.55
C ASN A 89 11.23 5.68 -14.23
N VAL A 90 10.27 6.45 -13.72
CA VAL A 90 8.94 5.96 -13.34
C VAL A 90 8.17 5.39 -14.53
N GLU A 91 8.26 6.02 -15.71
CA GLU A 91 7.56 5.54 -16.91
C GLU A 91 8.09 4.17 -17.35
N GLN A 92 9.40 3.99 -17.34
CA GLN A 92 9.99 2.70 -17.69
C GLN A 92 9.68 1.64 -16.62
N PHE A 93 9.72 2.01 -15.34
CA PHE A 93 9.32 1.12 -14.25
C PHE A 93 7.88 0.63 -14.39
N LEU A 94 6.94 1.50 -14.78
CA LEU A 94 5.55 1.10 -15.04
C LEU A 94 5.43 0.17 -16.25
N LYS A 95 6.17 0.44 -17.34
CA LYS A 95 6.20 -0.44 -18.52
C LYS A 95 6.75 -1.83 -18.20
N ASP A 96 7.82 -1.90 -17.41
CA ASP A 96 8.41 -3.16 -16.98
C ASP A 96 7.48 -3.90 -16.01
N SER A 97 6.82 -3.16 -15.12
CA SER A 97 5.81 -3.70 -14.22
C SER A 97 4.64 -4.34 -14.98
N GLU A 98 4.12 -3.67 -16.00
CA GLU A 98 3.04 -4.20 -16.85
C GLU A 98 3.48 -5.43 -17.68
N LYS A 99 4.69 -5.39 -18.25
CA LYS A 99 5.12 -6.41 -19.23
C LYS A 99 5.83 -7.59 -18.60
N ILE A 100 6.44 -7.42 -17.44
CA ILE A 100 7.31 -8.43 -16.83
C ILE A 100 6.79 -8.86 -15.47
N ILE A 101 6.57 -7.89 -14.54
CA ILE A 101 6.20 -8.20 -13.16
C ILE A 101 4.78 -8.76 -13.08
N MET A 102 3.81 -8.03 -13.64
CA MET A 102 2.40 -8.40 -13.58
C MET A 102 2.12 -9.81 -14.15
N PRO A 103 2.55 -10.17 -15.38
CA PRO A 103 2.34 -11.52 -15.91
C PRO A 103 3.07 -12.61 -15.11
N HIS A 104 4.21 -12.28 -14.51
CA HIS A 104 4.92 -13.23 -13.66
C HIS A 104 4.11 -13.50 -12.38
N PHE A 105 3.63 -12.45 -11.71
CA PHE A 105 2.84 -12.59 -10.49
C PHE A 105 1.48 -13.25 -10.73
N GLU A 106 0.78 -12.94 -11.82
CA GLU A 106 -0.43 -13.64 -12.21
C GLU A 106 -0.21 -15.17 -12.30
N LYS A 107 0.90 -15.58 -12.90
CA LYS A 107 1.27 -17.01 -12.98
C LYS A 107 1.62 -17.61 -11.62
N MET A 108 2.15 -16.83 -10.70
CA MET A 108 2.63 -17.29 -9.40
C MET A 108 1.55 -17.25 -8.31
N MET A 109 0.49 -16.45 -8.44
CA MET A 109 -0.54 -16.25 -7.40
C MET A 109 -1.04 -17.56 -6.80
N ASN A 110 -1.51 -18.49 -7.63
CA ASN A 110 -2.06 -19.78 -7.17
C ASN A 110 -1.03 -20.74 -6.51
N LYS A 111 0.27 -20.41 -6.60
CA LYS A 111 1.35 -21.28 -6.12
C LYS A 111 2.09 -20.70 -4.92
N SER A 112 2.04 -19.40 -4.77
CA SER A 112 2.84 -18.65 -3.80
C SER A 112 2.05 -18.14 -2.60
N GLY A 113 0.72 -18.31 -2.60
CA GLY A 113 -0.18 -17.71 -1.62
C GLY A 113 -0.33 -16.18 -1.76
N MET A 114 0.19 -15.61 -2.85
CA MET A 114 -0.10 -14.23 -3.23
C MET A 114 -1.55 -14.14 -3.69
N LEU A 115 -2.28 -13.15 -3.19
CA LEU A 115 -3.70 -12.92 -3.48
C LEU A 115 -3.95 -11.66 -4.27
N GLY A 116 -2.99 -10.75 -4.34
CA GLY A 116 -3.10 -9.51 -5.07
C GLY A 116 -1.76 -8.78 -5.16
N TRP A 117 -1.66 -7.90 -6.14
CA TRP A 117 -0.50 -7.05 -6.37
C TRP A 117 -0.90 -5.79 -7.10
N GLY A 118 -0.16 -4.70 -6.86
CA GLY A 118 -0.35 -3.50 -7.65
C GLY A 118 0.76 -2.48 -7.51
N VAL A 119 0.72 -1.51 -8.43
CA VAL A 119 1.62 -0.37 -8.49
C VAL A 119 0.82 0.92 -8.52
N ALA A 120 1.24 1.89 -7.73
CA ALA A 120 0.67 3.21 -7.70
C ALA A 120 1.76 4.29 -7.75
N THR A 121 1.44 5.41 -8.37
CA THR A 121 2.29 6.59 -8.41
C THR A 121 1.77 7.68 -7.49
N LYS A 122 2.68 8.42 -6.84
CA LYS A 122 2.29 9.45 -5.89
C LYS A 122 1.79 10.71 -6.59
N ILE A 123 0.60 11.15 -6.18
CA ILE A 123 0.04 12.45 -6.58
C ILE A 123 0.55 13.55 -5.65
N THR A 124 0.45 13.33 -4.33
CA THR A 124 0.85 14.32 -3.30
C THR A 124 1.12 13.65 -1.95
N PRO A 125 2.02 14.19 -1.08
CA PRO A 125 2.94 15.29 -1.35
C PRO A 125 4.08 14.89 -2.28
N GLN A 126 4.67 15.85 -2.98
CA GLN A 126 5.85 15.67 -3.83
C GLN A 126 7.04 16.45 -3.28
N GLY A 127 8.24 16.16 -3.78
CA GLY A 127 9.47 16.82 -3.36
C GLY A 127 10.05 16.24 -2.08
N LYS A 128 10.60 17.10 -1.22
CA LYS A 128 11.31 16.70 0.00
C LYS A 128 10.42 16.72 1.23
N ASN A 129 10.60 15.74 2.09
CA ASN A 129 9.97 15.69 3.41
C ASN A 129 10.66 16.63 4.42
N SER A 130 10.13 16.76 5.62
CA SER A 130 10.67 17.64 6.68
C SER A 130 12.06 17.25 7.17
N GLN A 131 12.53 16.03 6.87
CA GLN A 131 13.86 15.53 7.21
C GLN A 131 14.86 15.67 6.06
N GLY A 132 14.43 16.27 4.92
CA GLY A 132 15.27 16.51 3.74
C GLY A 132 15.36 15.34 2.77
N GLY A 133 14.76 14.19 3.07
CA GLY A 133 14.66 13.05 2.16
C GLY A 133 13.53 13.26 1.13
N ASP A 134 13.63 12.60 -0.02
CA ASP A 134 12.58 12.65 -1.03
C ASP A 134 11.40 11.76 -0.62
N TYR A 135 10.18 12.24 -0.89
CA TYR A 135 9.00 11.38 -0.84
C TYR A 135 9.09 10.30 -1.92
N ALA A 136 8.77 9.07 -1.57
CA ALA A 136 8.69 7.99 -2.55
C ALA A 136 7.70 8.35 -3.67
N THR A 137 8.12 8.21 -4.92
CA THR A 137 7.32 8.53 -6.11
C THR A 137 6.45 7.37 -6.56
N ALA A 138 6.83 6.15 -6.19
CA ALA A 138 6.09 4.93 -6.48
C ALA A 138 5.86 4.11 -5.21
N MET A 139 4.75 3.37 -5.22
CA MET A 139 4.41 2.38 -4.20
C MET A 139 3.97 1.11 -4.91
N THR A 140 4.40 -0.04 -4.39
CA THR A 140 3.79 -1.33 -4.73
C THR A 140 3.20 -1.96 -3.48
N TYR A 141 2.19 -2.79 -3.69
CA TYR A 141 1.67 -3.65 -2.62
C TYR A 141 1.60 -5.10 -3.09
N ASP A 142 1.84 -6.00 -2.14
CA ASP A 142 1.75 -7.44 -2.33
C ASP A 142 0.85 -8.00 -1.24
N ILE A 143 -0.27 -8.64 -1.60
CA ILE A 143 -1.24 -9.21 -0.66
C ILE A 143 -1.03 -10.70 -0.56
N TYR A 144 -1.01 -11.24 0.67
CA TYR A 144 -0.80 -12.65 0.96
C TYR A 144 -1.83 -13.22 1.91
N ASP A 145 -2.08 -14.52 1.78
CA ASP A 145 -2.95 -15.32 2.64
C ASP A 145 -2.38 -15.54 4.05
N ASN A 146 -1.05 -15.60 4.19
CA ASN A 146 -0.40 -15.87 5.48
C ASN A 146 1.01 -15.28 5.58
N LEU A 147 1.48 -15.13 6.82
CA LEU A 147 2.80 -14.55 7.13
C LEU A 147 3.97 -15.40 6.59
N LYS A 148 3.83 -16.72 6.51
CA LYS A 148 4.90 -17.59 6.00
C LYS A 148 5.23 -17.23 4.53
N ASN A 149 4.21 -17.02 3.71
CA ASN A 149 4.37 -16.64 2.31
C ASN A 149 4.93 -15.24 2.14
N VAL A 150 4.57 -14.30 3.04
CA VAL A 150 5.22 -12.98 3.14
C VAL A 150 6.72 -13.11 3.40
N MET A 151 7.12 -13.91 4.39
CA MET A 151 8.54 -14.10 4.73
C MET A 151 9.32 -14.78 3.60
N LEU A 152 8.71 -15.72 2.88
CA LEU A 152 9.30 -16.31 1.69
C LEU A 152 9.51 -15.26 0.59
N HIS A 153 8.51 -14.41 0.31
CA HIS A 153 8.63 -13.30 -0.64
C HIS A 153 9.78 -12.36 -0.25
N MET A 154 9.84 -11.94 0.99
CA MET A 154 10.89 -11.02 1.49
C MET A 154 12.30 -11.61 1.40
N SER A 155 12.43 -12.94 1.37
CA SER A 155 13.71 -13.67 1.21
C SER A 155 14.01 -14.05 -0.25
N GLY A 156 13.23 -13.58 -1.23
CA GLY A 156 13.44 -13.84 -2.66
C GLY A 156 12.81 -15.13 -3.19
N GLY A 157 11.98 -15.79 -2.37
CA GLY A 157 11.19 -16.97 -2.76
C GLY A 157 9.74 -16.62 -3.11
N ALA A 158 8.86 -17.62 -3.04
CA ALA A 158 7.43 -17.49 -3.35
C ALA A 158 7.18 -16.80 -4.71
N ALA A 159 6.44 -15.69 -4.72
CA ALA A 159 6.11 -15.00 -5.95
C ALA A 159 7.31 -14.35 -6.66
N ILE A 160 8.41 -14.10 -5.95
CA ILE A 160 9.63 -13.49 -6.53
C ILE A 160 10.49 -14.53 -7.27
N GLU A 161 10.34 -15.81 -6.95
CA GLU A 161 11.16 -16.86 -7.55
C GLU A 161 11.02 -16.89 -9.08
N GLY A 162 12.14 -16.76 -9.78
CA GLY A 162 12.20 -16.75 -11.25
C GLY A 162 11.80 -15.42 -11.91
N LEU A 163 11.53 -14.37 -11.14
CA LEU A 163 11.33 -13.03 -11.69
C LEU A 163 12.66 -12.51 -12.28
N PRO A 164 12.71 -12.09 -13.56
CA PRO A 164 13.95 -11.62 -14.20
C PRO A 164 14.28 -10.18 -13.76
N ILE A 165 14.76 -10.04 -12.52
CA ILE A 165 15.02 -8.75 -11.87
C ILE A 165 16.03 -7.90 -12.65
N ASP A 166 16.97 -8.53 -13.33
CA ASP A 166 17.98 -7.89 -14.18
C ASP A 166 17.41 -7.16 -15.40
N LYS A 167 16.15 -7.46 -15.76
CA LYS A 167 15.42 -6.85 -16.89
C LYS A 167 14.41 -5.80 -16.46
N ILE A 168 14.32 -5.50 -15.17
CA ILE A 168 13.34 -4.59 -14.60
C ILE A 168 14.05 -3.34 -14.13
N THR A 169 13.51 -2.17 -14.46
CA THR A 169 13.96 -0.90 -13.90
C THR A 169 13.88 -0.93 -12.38
N PRO A 170 14.98 -0.68 -11.66
CA PRO A 170 14.99 -0.72 -10.21
C PRO A 170 13.96 0.25 -9.60
N ALA A 171 13.16 -0.24 -8.68
CA ALA A 171 12.20 0.57 -7.94
C ALA A 171 12.87 1.43 -6.84
N ASN A 172 14.13 1.12 -6.48
CA ASN A 172 14.89 1.79 -5.43
C ASN A 172 14.07 1.93 -4.13
N PHE A 173 13.54 0.80 -3.66
CA PHE A 173 12.72 0.79 -2.45
C PHE A 173 13.51 1.27 -1.24
N SER A 174 13.06 2.39 -0.66
CA SER A 174 13.61 2.96 0.58
C SER A 174 12.93 2.38 1.82
N ILE A 175 11.66 1.96 1.68
CA ILE A 175 10.87 1.36 2.76
C ILE A 175 10.16 0.12 2.20
N ARG A 176 10.24 -0.96 2.96
CA ARG A 176 9.48 -2.19 2.72
C ARG A 176 8.91 -2.64 4.06
N GLY A 177 7.63 -2.42 4.27
CA GLY A 177 6.94 -2.73 5.53
C GLY A 177 5.97 -3.88 5.37
N ILE A 178 5.86 -4.71 6.41
CA ILE A 178 4.90 -5.81 6.51
C ILE A 178 3.75 -5.34 7.41
N PHE A 179 2.52 -5.52 6.93
CA PHE A 179 1.32 -5.13 7.65
C PHE A 179 0.33 -6.28 7.73
N ARG A 180 -0.37 -6.35 8.86
CA ARG A 180 -1.53 -7.23 9.01
C ARG A 180 -2.81 -6.42 8.75
N VAL A 181 -3.72 -6.99 7.97
CA VAL A 181 -5.07 -6.44 7.81
C VAL A 181 -5.86 -6.68 9.09
N ILE A 182 -6.33 -5.62 9.74
CA ILE A 182 -7.12 -5.69 10.97
C ILE A 182 -8.61 -5.74 10.64
N THR A 183 -9.03 -4.89 9.73
CA THR A 183 -10.42 -4.82 9.26
C THR A 183 -10.47 -4.02 7.96
N GLY A 184 -11.54 -4.18 7.19
CA GLY A 184 -11.74 -3.46 5.93
C GLY A 184 -13.07 -3.84 5.29
N THR A 185 -13.37 -3.20 4.16
CA THR A 185 -14.48 -3.61 3.29
C THR A 185 -14.12 -4.93 2.62
N LYS A 186 -15.07 -5.84 2.63
CA LYS A 186 -15.01 -7.08 1.86
C LYS A 186 -15.60 -6.88 0.46
#